data_49b988384eb6c2f600cdacf854d104db
#
_entry.id   49b988384eb6c2f600cdacf854d104db
#
_cell.length_a   1.000
_cell.length_b   1.000
_cell.length_c   1.000
_cell.angle_alpha   90.00
_cell.angle_beta   90.00
_cell.angle_gamma   90.00
#
_symmetry.space_group_name_H-M   'P 1'
#
loop_
_entity.id
_entity.type
_entity.pdbx_description
1 polymer ?
#
loop_
_entity_poly.entity_id
_entity_poly.type
_entity_poly.pdbx_seq_one_letter_code
_entity_poly.pdbx_strand_id
1 'polypeptide(L)'
;VIVDEPTAGLDPAERFRFHNLLAEISEDVVVLLSTHIVSDVADLCQNMAIMARGRVILTGRPLDLIGSLRGQVWKRFATAEELAIFQRELRVIAVRRVAGQRLVHVHSREQPGPGFEPAEPDLEDVYFHALASDAANAAAPAPTAPSSLQGAVAS
;
A
#
# COMPACT_ATOMS: atom_id res chain seq x y z
N VAL A 1 4.01 4.50 -24.71
CA VAL A 1 5.25 3.73 -24.41
C VAL A 1 4.97 2.83 -23.22
N ILE A 2 5.51 1.59 -23.23
CA ILE A 2 5.42 0.67 -22.10
C ILE A 2 6.85 0.36 -21.68
N VAL A 3 7.15 0.50 -20.39
CA VAL A 3 8.45 0.21 -19.78
C VAL A 3 8.27 -0.69 -18.57
N ASP A 4 9.10 -1.72 -18.47
CA ASP A 4 9.03 -2.72 -17.39
C ASP A 4 10.34 -2.67 -16.59
N GLU A 5 10.22 -2.42 -15.27
CA GLU A 5 11.33 -2.30 -14.31
C GLU A 5 12.51 -1.43 -14.79
N PRO A 6 12.29 -0.24 -15.35
CA PRO A 6 13.33 0.48 -16.08
C PRO A 6 14.44 1.06 -15.18
N THR A 7 14.19 1.18 -13.91
CA THR A 7 15.14 1.74 -12.91
C THR A 7 15.89 0.67 -12.12
N ALA A 8 15.55 -0.61 -12.35
CA ALA A 8 16.20 -1.72 -11.67
C ALA A 8 17.70 -1.77 -12.01
N GLY A 9 18.56 -1.71 -11.00
CA GLY A 9 20.01 -1.76 -11.15
C GLY A 9 20.69 -0.46 -11.56
N LEU A 10 19.96 0.63 -11.73
CA LEU A 10 20.53 1.94 -11.97
C LEU A 10 21.14 2.52 -10.69
N ASP A 11 22.26 3.21 -10.81
CA ASP A 11 22.77 4.04 -9.73
C ASP A 11 21.91 5.29 -9.53
N PRO A 12 22.04 6.03 -8.39
CA PRO A 12 21.20 7.19 -8.11
C PRO A 12 21.29 8.29 -9.18
N ALA A 13 22.45 8.49 -9.81
CA ALA A 13 22.60 9.53 -10.82
C ALA A 13 21.95 9.11 -12.15
N GLU A 14 22.07 7.85 -12.53
CA GLU A 14 21.40 7.28 -13.71
C GLU A 14 19.88 7.28 -13.52
N ARG A 15 19.39 6.88 -12.33
CA ARG A 15 17.97 6.92 -12.00
C ARG A 15 17.40 8.33 -12.10
N PHE A 16 18.09 9.34 -11.57
CA PHE A 16 17.68 10.73 -11.70
C PHE A 16 17.60 11.20 -13.16
N ARG A 17 18.59 10.85 -13.99
CA ARG A 17 18.57 11.17 -15.43
C ARG A 17 17.39 10.49 -16.15
N PHE A 18 17.12 9.24 -15.81
CA PHE A 18 16.01 8.48 -16.37
C PHE A 18 14.65 9.08 -15.96
N HIS A 19 14.49 9.51 -14.71
CA HIS A 19 13.29 10.20 -14.25
C HIS A 19 13.02 11.49 -15.05
N ASN A 20 14.05 12.29 -15.27
CA ASN A 20 13.92 13.52 -16.07
C ASN A 20 13.54 13.22 -17.52
N LEU A 21 14.15 12.18 -18.13
CA LEU A 21 13.81 11.75 -19.49
C LEU A 21 12.37 11.28 -19.60
N LEU A 22 11.88 10.50 -18.62
CA LEU A 22 10.48 10.05 -18.61
C LEU A 22 9.52 11.21 -18.43
N ALA A 23 9.83 12.19 -17.57
CA ALA A 23 9.03 13.38 -17.38
C ALA A 23 8.89 14.16 -18.70
N GLU A 24 9.98 14.37 -19.42
CA GLU A 24 10.01 15.05 -20.72
C GLU A 24 9.16 14.30 -21.78
N ILE A 25 9.34 12.99 -21.91
CA ILE A 25 8.58 12.15 -22.86
C ILE A 25 7.08 12.14 -22.52
N SER A 26 6.74 12.16 -21.24
CA SER A 26 5.34 12.08 -20.77
C SER A 26 4.51 13.32 -21.07
N GLU A 27 5.12 14.42 -21.50
CA GLU A 27 4.39 15.62 -21.97
C GLU A 27 3.60 15.34 -23.26
N ASP A 28 4.15 14.51 -24.16
CA ASP A 28 3.55 14.23 -25.45
C ASP A 28 3.02 12.81 -25.61
N VAL A 29 3.42 11.88 -24.74
CA VAL A 29 3.14 10.45 -24.90
C VAL A 29 2.68 9.82 -23.60
N VAL A 30 1.65 8.99 -23.65
CA VAL A 30 1.25 8.15 -22.51
C VAL A 30 2.33 7.11 -22.24
N VAL A 31 2.86 7.12 -21.03
CA VAL A 31 3.85 6.14 -20.54
C VAL A 31 3.18 5.21 -19.53
N LEU A 32 3.22 3.91 -19.79
CA LEU A 32 2.84 2.87 -18.83
C LEU A 32 4.11 2.29 -18.21
N LEU A 33 4.28 2.50 -16.91
CA LEU A 33 5.42 2.03 -16.15
C LEU A 33 4.99 0.86 -15.25
N SER A 34 5.67 -0.28 -15.34
CA SER A 34 5.59 -1.35 -14.34
C SER A 34 6.86 -1.35 -13.50
N THR A 35 6.70 -1.37 -12.18
CA THR A 35 7.81 -1.39 -11.22
C THR A 35 7.37 -1.94 -9.87
N HIS A 36 8.32 -2.54 -9.14
CA HIS A 36 8.17 -2.88 -7.72
C HIS A 36 8.76 -1.79 -6.79
N ILE A 37 9.34 -0.72 -7.35
CA ILE A 37 9.97 0.36 -6.60
C ILE A 37 8.92 1.45 -6.34
N VAL A 38 8.37 1.46 -5.13
CA VAL A 38 7.26 2.35 -4.76
C VAL A 38 7.62 3.83 -4.89
N SER A 39 8.88 4.20 -4.62
CA SER A 39 9.35 5.58 -4.76
C SER A 39 9.28 6.09 -6.21
N ASP A 40 9.54 5.23 -7.21
CA ASP A 40 9.43 5.64 -8.61
C ASP A 40 7.98 6.00 -8.99
N VAL A 41 7.02 5.25 -8.45
CA VAL A 41 5.60 5.54 -8.66
C VAL A 41 5.22 6.88 -8.04
N ALA A 42 5.70 7.16 -6.82
CA ALA A 42 5.44 8.42 -6.13
C ALA A 42 6.00 9.63 -6.89
N ASP A 43 7.19 9.47 -7.49
CA ASP A 43 7.91 10.56 -8.15
C ASP A 43 7.45 10.81 -9.60
N LEU A 44 7.03 9.75 -10.31
CA LEU A 44 6.81 9.80 -11.76
C LEU A 44 5.34 9.71 -12.17
N CYS A 45 4.49 9.06 -11.36
CA CYS A 45 3.16 8.67 -11.82
C CYS A 45 2.07 9.61 -11.31
N GLN A 46 1.26 10.15 -12.21
CA GLN A 46 0.05 10.88 -11.83
C GLN A 46 -1.10 9.93 -11.42
N ASN A 47 -1.13 8.74 -11.98
CA ASN A 47 -2.10 7.70 -11.67
C ASN A 47 -1.37 6.37 -11.50
N MET A 48 -1.88 5.52 -10.62
CA MET A 48 -1.29 4.23 -10.33
C MET A 48 -2.34 3.14 -10.14
N ALA A 49 -1.89 1.89 -10.27
CA ALA A 49 -2.63 0.71 -9.88
C ALA A 49 -1.73 -0.22 -9.06
N ILE A 50 -2.24 -0.75 -7.95
CA ILE A 50 -1.57 -1.82 -7.21
C ILE A 50 -2.14 -3.15 -7.66
N MET A 51 -1.28 -4.06 -8.04
CA MET A 51 -1.64 -5.43 -8.45
C MET A 51 -1.19 -6.44 -7.39
N ALA A 52 -2.05 -7.36 -7.08
CA ALA A 52 -1.74 -8.51 -6.24
C ALA A 52 -2.48 -9.75 -6.74
N ARG A 53 -1.80 -10.89 -6.73
CA ARG A 53 -2.40 -12.17 -7.12
C ARG A 53 -3.11 -12.13 -8.49
N GLY A 54 -2.49 -11.44 -9.47
CA GLY A 54 -3.00 -11.34 -10.84
C GLY A 54 -4.21 -10.42 -11.02
N ARG A 55 -4.55 -9.59 -10.03
CA ARG A 55 -5.65 -8.63 -10.12
C ARG A 55 -5.26 -7.26 -9.61
N VAL A 56 -5.93 -6.23 -10.09
CA VAL A 56 -5.82 -4.87 -9.56
C VAL A 56 -6.61 -4.79 -8.25
N ILE A 57 -5.96 -4.37 -7.17
CA ILE A 57 -6.57 -4.25 -5.84
C ILE A 57 -6.81 -2.80 -5.41
N LEU A 58 -6.11 -1.85 -6.02
CA LEU A 58 -6.27 -0.42 -5.74
C LEU A 58 -5.88 0.38 -6.98
N THR A 59 -6.59 1.47 -7.26
CA THR A 59 -6.25 2.45 -8.29
C THR A 59 -6.46 3.86 -7.76
N GLY A 60 -5.70 4.82 -8.27
CA GLY A 60 -5.89 6.22 -7.93
C GLY A 60 -4.65 7.07 -8.16
N ARG A 61 -4.73 8.33 -7.76
CA ARG A 61 -3.57 9.24 -7.77
C ARG A 61 -2.76 9.01 -6.50
N PRO A 62 -1.42 8.87 -6.59
CA PRO A 62 -0.58 8.63 -5.41
C PRO A 62 -0.86 9.58 -4.25
N LEU A 63 -0.92 10.89 -4.51
CA LEU A 63 -1.15 11.90 -3.48
C LEU A 63 -2.53 11.79 -2.80
N ASP A 64 -3.58 11.45 -3.56
CA ASP A 64 -4.92 11.28 -3.01
C ASP A 64 -4.99 10.03 -2.12
N LEU A 65 -4.33 8.95 -2.54
CA LEU A 65 -4.24 7.70 -1.78
C LEU A 65 -3.45 7.89 -0.49
N ILE A 66 -2.32 8.59 -0.53
CA ILE A 66 -1.55 8.97 0.67
C ILE A 66 -2.43 9.83 1.59
N GLY A 67 -3.12 10.83 1.01
CA GLY A 67 -4.02 11.71 1.74
C GLY A 67 -5.13 10.97 2.49
N SER A 68 -5.62 9.85 1.95
CA SER A 68 -6.66 9.03 2.56
C SER A 68 -6.23 8.35 3.88
N LEU A 69 -4.93 8.18 4.09
CA LEU A 69 -4.36 7.60 5.31
C LEU A 69 -3.94 8.65 6.35
N ARG A 70 -4.02 9.95 6.03
CA ARG A 70 -3.63 10.99 7.00
C ARG A 70 -4.46 10.92 8.27
N GLY A 71 -3.76 11.05 9.40
CA GLY A 71 -4.37 10.94 10.74
C GLY A 71 -4.74 9.51 11.15
N GLN A 72 -4.43 8.51 10.32
CA GLN A 72 -4.74 7.11 10.59
C GLN A 72 -3.48 6.23 10.64
N VAL A 73 -2.29 6.80 10.47
CA VAL A 73 -1.02 6.08 10.59
C VAL A 73 -0.30 6.54 11.84
N TRP A 74 0.13 5.58 12.63
CA TRP A 74 0.84 5.78 13.88
C TRP A 74 2.17 5.03 13.81
N LYS A 75 3.22 5.60 14.38
CA LYS A 75 4.55 5.01 14.40
C LYS A 75 5.06 4.84 15.83
N ARG A 76 5.86 3.79 16.04
CA ARG A 76 6.58 3.54 17.28
C ARG A 76 7.83 2.71 17.01
N PHE A 77 8.93 3.02 17.71
CA PHE A 77 10.05 2.10 17.79
C PHE A 77 9.68 0.90 18.67
N ALA A 78 10.04 -0.31 18.26
CA ALA A 78 9.67 -1.53 18.96
C ALA A 78 10.83 -2.54 18.99
N THR A 79 10.89 -3.31 20.07
CA THR A 79 11.71 -4.51 20.16
C THR A 79 11.12 -5.63 19.30
N ALA A 80 11.83 -6.77 19.20
CA ALA A 80 11.29 -7.93 18.49
C ALA A 80 10.06 -8.53 19.20
N GLU A 81 10.06 -8.49 20.53
CA GLU A 81 8.98 -9.00 21.38
C GLU A 81 7.72 -8.13 21.27
N GLU A 82 7.89 -6.81 21.36
CA GLU A 82 6.79 -5.85 21.17
C GLU A 82 6.18 -5.95 19.77
N LEU A 83 7.03 -6.10 18.73
CA LEU A 83 6.53 -6.27 17.36
C LEU A 83 5.64 -7.51 17.22
N ALA A 84 6.01 -8.62 17.86
CA ALA A 84 5.20 -9.84 17.84
C ALA A 84 3.82 -9.64 18.51
N ILE A 85 3.75 -8.80 19.55
CA ILE A 85 2.49 -8.41 20.18
C ILE A 85 1.69 -7.51 19.24
N PHE A 86 2.31 -6.47 18.68
CA PHE A 86 1.63 -5.54 17.78
C PHE A 86 1.07 -6.23 16.53
N GLN A 87 1.78 -7.22 15.97
CA GLN A 87 1.29 -7.99 14.82
C GLN A 87 0.05 -8.84 15.11
N ARG A 88 -0.18 -9.19 16.39
CA ARG A 88 -1.37 -9.94 16.81
C ARG A 88 -2.55 -9.04 17.18
N GLU A 89 -2.26 -7.89 17.77
CA GLU A 89 -3.27 -7.04 18.41
C GLU A 89 -3.63 -5.80 17.57
N LEU A 90 -2.70 -5.35 16.73
CA LEU A 90 -2.84 -4.13 15.96
C LEU A 90 -2.71 -4.42 14.46
N ARG A 91 -3.21 -3.49 13.65
CA ARG A 91 -3.03 -3.56 12.20
C ARG A 91 -1.70 -2.96 11.79
N VAL A 92 -0.63 -3.74 11.94
CA VAL A 92 0.71 -3.36 11.46
C VAL A 92 0.69 -3.34 9.93
N ILE A 93 1.03 -2.18 9.34
CA ILE A 93 1.11 -2.00 7.89
C ILE A 93 2.54 -2.01 7.36
N ALA A 94 3.50 -1.48 8.13
CA ALA A 94 4.90 -1.50 7.72
C ALA A 94 5.84 -1.68 8.92
N VAL A 95 6.99 -2.29 8.67
CA VAL A 95 8.10 -2.39 9.63
C VAL A 95 9.38 -1.98 8.91
N ARG A 96 9.95 -0.86 9.30
CA ARG A 96 11.16 -0.29 8.70
C ARG A 96 12.33 -0.37 9.66
N ARG A 97 13.55 -0.40 9.13
CA ARG A 97 14.76 -0.24 9.95
C ARG A 97 15.29 1.18 9.84
N VAL A 98 15.34 1.88 10.96
CA VAL A 98 15.88 3.25 11.07
C VAL A 98 16.97 3.23 12.12
N ALA A 99 18.19 3.56 11.74
CA ALA A 99 19.37 3.55 12.64
C ALA A 99 19.49 2.25 13.47
N GLY A 100 19.23 1.09 12.84
CA GLY A 100 19.32 -0.22 13.49
C GLY A 100 18.10 -0.62 14.33
N GLN A 101 17.19 0.31 14.61
CA GLN A 101 15.94 0.06 15.34
C GLN A 101 14.79 -0.28 14.41
N ARG A 102 13.76 -0.96 14.92
CA ARG A 102 12.54 -1.26 14.17
C ARG A 102 11.53 -0.15 14.40
N LEU A 103 11.21 0.61 13.34
CA LEU A 103 10.11 1.54 13.32
C LEU A 103 8.88 0.82 12.77
N VAL A 104 7.84 0.72 13.58
CA VAL A 104 6.59 0.04 13.22
C VAL A 104 5.55 1.10 12.86
N HIS A 105 4.91 0.96 11.70
CA HIS A 105 3.75 1.73 11.31
C HIS A 105 2.48 0.90 11.49
N VAL A 106 1.49 1.49 12.13
CA VAL A 106 0.20 0.86 12.45
C VAL A 106 -0.92 1.73 11.88
N HIS A 107 -1.90 1.10 11.25
CA HIS A 107 -3.13 1.77 10.84
C HIS A 107 -4.16 1.69 11.97
N SER A 108 -4.59 2.85 12.46
CA SER A 108 -5.65 2.98 13.46
C SER A 108 -6.31 4.35 13.36
N ARG A 109 -7.63 4.43 13.59
CA ARG A 109 -8.36 5.70 13.64
C ARG A 109 -8.03 6.52 14.88
N GLU A 110 -7.63 5.85 15.95
CA GLU A 110 -7.25 6.44 17.23
C GLU A 110 -5.85 5.97 17.61
N GLN A 111 -5.22 6.66 18.55
CA GLN A 111 -3.91 6.27 19.04
C GLN A 111 -3.95 4.84 19.61
N PRO A 112 -3.19 3.89 19.04
CA PRO A 112 -3.33 2.47 19.38
C PRO A 112 -2.75 2.10 20.75
N GLY A 113 -2.10 3.03 21.44
CA GLY A 113 -1.57 2.82 22.77
C GLY A 113 -0.44 3.78 23.12
N PRO A 114 0.10 3.69 24.35
CA PRO A 114 1.18 4.54 24.81
C PRO A 114 2.43 4.44 23.94
N GLY A 115 3.10 5.57 23.69
CA GLY A 115 4.33 5.64 22.94
C GLY A 115 4.18 5.58 21.40
N PHE A 116 2.95 5.48 20.90
CA PHE A 116 2.68 5.70 19.48
C PHE A 116 2.51 7.20 19.20
N GLU A 117 3.16 7.66 18.16
CA GLU A 117 3.09 9.03 17.65
C GLU A 117 2.42 9.05 16.28
N PRO A 118 1.69 10.13 15.92
CA PRO A 118 1.19 10.29 14.57
C PRO A 118 2.32 10.23 13.55
N ALA A 119 2.10 9.56 12.43
CA ALA A 119 3.02 9.52 11.30
C ALA A 119 2.39 10.15 10.08
N GLU A 120 3.18 10.91 9.31
CA GLU A 120 2.78 11.25 7.94
C GLU A 120 2.90 9.99 7.09
N PRO A 121 1.79 9.56 6.45
CA PRO A 121 1.83 8.39 5.58
C PRO A 121 2.59 8.67 4.30
N ASP A 122 3.16 7.62 3.73
CA ASP A 122 3.76 7.63 2.40
C ASP A 122 3.12 6.56 1.49
N LEU A 123 3.61 6.45 0.26
CA LEU A 123 3.06 5.49 -0.69
C LEU A 123 3.36 4.03 -0.32
N GLU A 124 4.42 3.76 0.44
CA GLU A 124 4.67 2.41 0.98
C GLU A 124 3.60 2.02 2.01
N ASP A 125 3.16 2.97 2.86
CA ASP A 125 2.07 2.72 3.80
C ASP A 125 0.76 2.40 3.07
N VAL A 126 0.46 3.12 1.97
CA VAL A 126 -0.68 2.82 1.09
C VAL A 126 -0.56 1.43 0.49
N TYR A 127 0.61 1.08 -0.04
CA TYR A 127 0.87 -0.22 -0.67
C TYR A 127 0.63 -1.37 0.32
N PHE A 128 1.27 -1.34 1.48
CA PHE A 128 1.13 -2.40 2.47
C PHE A 128 -0.28 -2.43 3.09
N HIS A 129 -0.92 -1.26 3.28
CA HIS A 129 -2.31 -1.19 3.72
C HIS A 129 -3.26 -1.86 2.72
N ALA A 130 -3.08 -1.63 1.42
CA ALA A 130 -3.88 -2.25 0.36
C ALA A 130 -3.70 -3.78 0.33
N LEU A 131 -2.45 -4.26 0.43
CA LEU A 131 -2.16 -5.69 0.49
C LEU A 131 -2.79 -6.38 1.71
N ALA A 132 -2.69 -5.77 2.89
CA ALA A 132 -3.30 -6.30 4.11
C ALA A 132 -4.83 -6.34 4.03
N SER A 133 -5.45 -5.32 3.41
CA SER A 133 -6.89 -5.26 3.19
C SER A 133 -7.36 -6.34 2.23
N ASP A 134 -6.64 -6.54 1.13
CA ASP A 134 -6.96 -7.56 0.14
C ASP A 134 -6.79 -8.98 0.71
N ALA A 135 -5.78 -9.22 1.55
CA ALA A 135 -5.60 -10.49 2.24
C ALA A 135 -6.74 -10.78 3.23
N ALA A 136 -7.18 -9.79 4.00
CA ALA A 136 -8.30 -9.92 4.92
C ALA A 136 -9.62 -10.21 4.18
N ASN A 137 -9.88 -9.52 3.06
CA ASN A 137 -11.06 -9.76 2.23
C ASN A 137 -11.05 -11.15 1.58
N ALA A 138 -9.88 -11.65 1.19
CA ALA A 138 -9.76 -13.00 0.63
C ALA A 138 -9.94 -14.12 1.66
N ALA A 139 -9.69 -13.85 2.94
CA ALA A 139 -9.89 -14.78 4.06
C ALA A 139 -11.33 -14.76 4.61
N ALA A 140 -12.13 -13.74 4.28
CA ALA A 140 -13.52 -13.68 4.69
C ALA A 140 -14.34 -14.77 3.98
N PRO A 141 -15.18 -15.56 4.68
CA PRO A 141 -16.06 -16.51 4.05
C PRO A 141 -17.01 -15.79 3.09
N ALA A 142 -17.23 -16.38 1.91
CA ALA A 142 -18.21 -15.86 0.95
C ALA A 142 -19.55 -15.64 1.64
N PRO A 143 -20.27 -14.54 1.36
CA PRO A 143 -21.60 -14.33 1.92
C PRO A 143 -22.46 -15.51 1.53
N THR A 144 -22.98 -16.24 2.51
CA THR A 144 -23.98 -17.29 2.33
C THR A 144 -25.18 -16.64 1.65
N ALA A 145 -25.46 -17.07 0.42
CA ALA A 145 -26.67 -16.66 -0.28
C ALA A 145 -27.90 -16.94 0.61
N PRO A 146 -28.87 -16.04 0.70
CA PRO A 146 -30.07 -16.29 1.47
C PRO A 146 -30.80 -17.50 0.86
N SER A 147 -30.90 -18.54 1.65
CA SER A 147 -31.80 -19.68 1.37
C SER A 147 -33.23 -19.20 1.51
N SER A 148 -33.79 -18.69 0.44
CA SER A 148 -35.21 -18.42 0.35
C SER A 148 -35.73 -18.92 -0.98
N LEU A 149 -36.36 -20.06 -0.92
CA LEU A 149 -37.59 -20.44 -1.68
C LEU A 149 -37.75 -21.96 -1.60
N GLN A 150 -38.19 -22.45 -0.44
CA GLN A 150 -38.95 -23.70 -0.38
C GLN A 150 -40.27 -23.43 0.37
N GLY A 151 -41.35 -23.59 -0.32
CA GLY A 151 -42.62 -23.73 0.33
C GLY A 151 -43.72 -22.83 -0.22
N ALA A 152 -44.38 -23.26 -1.25
CA ALA A 152 -45.85 -23.21 -1.37
C ALA A 152 -46.32 -23.73 -2.74
N VAL A 153 -46.45 -25.05 -2.82
CA VAL A 153 -47.41 -25.65 -3.74
C VAL A 153 -48.11 -26.73 -2.94
N ALA A 154 -49.33 -26.46 -2.52
CA ALA A 154 -50.34 -27.47 -2.18
C ALA A 154 -51.72 -26.81 -2.22
N SER A 155 -52.55 -27.37 -3.08
CA SER A 155 -54.01 -27.37 -3.17
C SER A 155 -54.62 -26.35 -4.10
#